data_a71401877d36fde3438e39680c319798
#
_entry.id   a71401877d36fde3438e39680c319798
#
_cell.length_a   1.000
_cell.length_b   1.000
_cell.length_c   1.000
_cell.angle_alpha   90.00
_cell.angle_beta   90.00
_cell.angle_gamma   90.00
#
_symmetry.space_group_name_H-M   'P 1'
#
loop_
_entity.id
_entity.type
_entity.pdbx_description
1 polymer ?
#
loop_
_entity_poly.entity_id
_entity_poly.type
_entity_poly.pdbx_seq_one_letter_code
_entity_poly.pdbx_strand_id
1 'polypeptide(L)'
;MRSATMPDQGSAAGDPVVNDLLVLWQHPISRSIIPIGRLTHHANAYAFSYTRAAKDIEGFRPLPGLRDLYKSHRSTRLPAVFEQRVMHPERPDYSTYLESIGLEPSQATPWEQIVHSRGLRAGDTLQFMQTPEVQRGRAKARFFANGVRHIPSKERILDGRAVHVTPAQHEEALRRLRQGMQVDVEAEDGNAKDPNAALITAAGVPLGYVPWCLSRSVRELSATGRLRLTVARIAPSWVPTHVRLVLDLNVPAPLGFKFDREGQWEPLPTAQ
;
A
#
# COMPACT_ATOMS: atom_id res chain seq x y z
N MET A 1 -20.48 0.84 -50.87
CA MET A 1 -20.26 1.61 -49.66
C MET A 1 -20.33 0.66 -48.47
N ARG A 2 -19.19 0.30 -47.90
CA ARG A 2 -19.13 -0.53 -46.67
C ARG A 2 -18.71 0.39 -45.54
N SER A 3 -19.62 0.64 -44.59
CA SER A 3 -19.32 1.35 -43.34
C SER A 3 -18.33 0.54 -42.52
N ALA A 4 -17.18 1.14 -42.23
CA ALA A 4 -16.22 0.63 -41.25
C ALA A 4 -16.70 1.05 -39.86
N THR A 5 -17.05 0.08 -39.03
CA THR A 5 -17.31 0.26 -37.60
C THR A 5 -15.98 0.49 -36.91
N MET A 6 -15.80 1.64 -36.32
CA MET A 6 -14.65 1.91 -35.42
C MET A 6 -14.77 1.06 -34.17
N PRO A 7 -13.65 0.53 -33.64
CA PRO A 7 -13.67 -0.14 -32.36
C PRO A 7 -13.89 0.87 -31.24
N ASP A 8 -14.81 0.52 -30.36
CA ASP A 8 -15.16 1.21 -29.13
C ASP A 8 -13.88 1.38 -28.26
N GLN A 9 -13.46 2.62 -28.05
CA GLN A 9 -12.40 2.94 -27.12
C GLN A 9 -12.94 2.72 -25.72
N GLY A 10 -12.58 1.58 -25.13
CA GLY A 10 -12.91 1.25 -23.76
C GLY A 10 -12.54 2.40 -22.83
N SER A 11 -13.55 2.99 -22.22
CA SER A 11 -13.46 3.98 -21.15
C SER A 11 -12.49 3.47 -20.10
N ALA A 12 -11.38 4.18 -19.90
CA ALA A 12 -10.49 3.95 -18.77
C ALA A 12 -11.33 4.08 -17.49
N ALA A 13 -11.56 2.98 -16.82
CA ALA A 13 -12.21 2.98 -15.52
C ALA A 13 -11.35 3.86 -14.60
N GLY A 14 -11.88 4.99 -14.17
CA GLY A 14 -11.21 5.90 -13.24
C GLY A 14 -10.78 5.14 -11.99
N ASP A 15 -9.66 5.56 -11.39
CA ASP A 15 -9.19 4.97 -10.15
C ASP A 15 -10.31 4.97 -9.09
N PRO A 16 -10.46 3.88 -8.31
CA PRO A 16 -11.51 3.81 -7.30
C PRO A 16 -11.33 4.92 -6.26
N VAL A 17 -12.42 5.58 -5.91
CA VAL A 17 -12.42 6.63 -4.88
C VAL A 17 -12.00 6.03 -3.55
N VAL A 18 -10.88 6.49 -3.00
CA VAL A 18 -10.33 6.06 -1.73
C VAL A 18 -10.84 6.98 -0.64
N ASN A 19 -11.54 6.42 0.35
CA ASN A 19 -12.09 7.20 1.45
C ASN A 19 -11.59 6.76 2.83
N ASP A 20 -10.76 5.73 2.89
CA ASP A 20 -10.31 5.10 4.14
C ASP A 20 -8.86 4.61 4.01
N LEU A 21 -8.03 5.05 4.93
CA LEU A 21 -6.61 4.71 5.00
C LEU A 21 -6.27 4.14 6.38
N LEU A 22 -5.54 3.04 6.39
CA LEU A 22 -4.80 2.61 7.56
C LEU A 22 -3.59 3.52 7.75
N VAL A 23 -3.42 4.04 8.96
CA VAL A 23 -2.23 4.74 9.39
C VAL A 23 -1.30 3.71 10.03
N LEU A 24 -0.19 3.47 9.37
CA LEU A 24 0.79 2.47 9.75
C LEU A 24 1.96 3.18 10.46
N TRP A 25 2.41 2.61 11.58
CA TRP A 25 3.54 3.11 12.33
C TRP A 25 4.65 2.05 12.41
N GLN A 26 5.87 2.46 12.15
CA GLN A 26 7.02 1.57 12.29
C GLN A 26 7.62 1.70 13.68
N HIS A 27 7.58 0.60 14.43
CA HIS A 27 8.19 0.55 15.76
C HIS A 27 9.71 0.83 15.68
N PRO A 28 10.25 1.75 16.50
CA PRO A 28 11.64 2.21 16.36
C PRO A 28 12.67 1.11 16.60
N ILE A 29 12.38 0.18 17.49
CA ILE A 29 13.31 -0.92 17.89
C ILE A 29 13.07 -2.17 17.02
N SER A 30 11.87 -2.75 17.09
CA SER A 30 11.56 -4.01 16.38
C SER A 30 11.41 -3.82 14.86
N ARG A 31 11.24 -2.59 14.39
CA ARG A 31 10.96 -2.24 12.98
C ARG A 31 9.67 -2.83 12.43
N SER A 32 8.84 -3.44 13.28
CA SER A 32 7.50 -3.92 12.91
C SER A 32 6.63 -2.75 12.45
N ILE A 33 5.79 -2.99 11.46
CA ILE A 33 4.85 -2.00 10.93
C ILE A 33 3.46 -2.35 11.47
N ILE A 34 2.90 -1.46 12.29
CA ILE A 34 1.67 -1.70 13.03
C ILE A 34 0.60 -0.71 12.58
N PRO A 35 -0.61 -1.17 12.22
CA PRO A 35 -1.74 -0.28 11.92
C PRO A 35 -2.25 0.38 13.21
N ILE A 36 -1.83 1.61 13.46
CA ILE A 36 -2.17 2.36 14.69
C ILE A 36 -3.44 3.19 14.59
N GLY A 37 -3.96 3.41 13.40
CA GLY A 37 -5.14 4.26 13.21
C GLY A 37 -5.79 4.10 11.87
N ARG A 38 -7.00 4.64 11.78
CA ARG A 38 -7.76 4.82 10.53
C ARG A 38 -7.99 6.30 10.30
N LEU A 39 -7.67 6.75 9.11
CA LEU A 39 -7.95 8.09 8.63
C LEU A 39 -8.96 8.01 7.50
N THR A 40 -10.10 8.66 7.66
CA THR A 40 -11.15 8.69 6.63
C THR A 40 -11.37 10.10 6.13
N HIS A 41 -11.80 10.21 4.85
CA HIS A 41 -12.17 11.46 4.22
C HIS A 41 -13.52 11.29 3.51
N HIS A 42 -14.55 11.97 4.03
CA HIS A 42 -15.91 11.95 3.47
C HIS A 42 -16.50 13.35 3.49
N ALA A 43 -17.14 13.76 2.39
CA ALA A 43 -17.88 15.00 2.30
C ALA A 43 -17.10 16.22 2.85
N ASN A 44 -15.83 16.35 2.49
CA ASN A 44 -14.90 17.41 2.94
C ASN A 44 -14.59 17.39 4.46
N ALA A 45 -14.82 16.29 5.15
CA ALA A 45 -14.46 16.10 6.54
C ALA A 45 -13.47 14.94 6.69
N TYR A 46 -12.45 15.17 7.49
CA TYR A 46 -11.50 14.15 7.93
C TYR A 46 -11.91 13.61 9.29
N ALA A 47 -11.77 12.30 9.47
CA ALA A 47 -11.87 11.70 10.78
C ALA A 47 -10.70 10.74 11.00
N PHE A 48 -10.06 10.85 12.16
CA PHE A 48 -9.02 9.94 12.59
C PHE A 48 -9.41 9.27 13.89
N SER A 49 -9.24 7.95 13.95
CA SER A 49 -9.43 7.15 15.17
C SER A 49 -8.25 6.18 15.32
N TYR A 50 -7.78 6.01 16.54
CA TYR A 50 -6.79 4.97 16.82
C TYR A 50 -7.44 3.59 16.72
N THR A 51 -6.66 2.62 16.29
CA THR A 51 -7.08 1.22 16.22
C THR A 51 -6.83 0.48 17.53
N ARG A 52 -7.42 -0.68 17.68
CA ARG A 52 -7.17 -1.56 18.84
C ARG A 52 -5.70 -1.91 18.97
N ALA A 53 -5.00 -2.13 17.85
CA ALA A 53 -3.57 -2.41 17.85
C ALA A 53 -2.74 -1.30 18.52
N ALA A 54 -3.15 -0.04 18.42
CA ALA A 54 -2.39 1.07 19.03
C ALA A 54 -2.35 1.00 20.57
N LYS A 55 -3.42 0.46 21.18
CA LYS A 55 -3.52 0.32 22.64
C LYS A 55 -2.50 -0.67 23.21
N ASP A 56 -2.19 -1.72 22.44
CA ASP A 56 -1.39 -2.84 22.89
C ASP A 56 0.12 -2.66 22.64
N ILE A 57 0.53 -1.50 22.08
CA ILE A 57 1.95 -1.22 21.81
C ILE A 57 2.60 -0.63 23.05
N GLU A 58 3.55 -1.36 23.60
CA GLU A 58 4.37 -0.89 24.71
C GLU A 58 5.14 0.40 24.32
N GLY A 59 5.04 1.45 25.15
CA GLY A 59 5.72 2.71 24.91
C GLY A 59 5.16 3.56 23.78
N PHE A 60 4.05 3.17 23.15
CA PHE A 60 3.41 4.00 22.13
C PHE A 60 2.93 5.33 22.72
N ARG A 61 3.24 6.41 22.02
CA ARG A 61 2.75 7.75 22.36
C ARG A 61 1.79 8.24 21.30
N PRO A 62 0.61 8.73 21.69
CA PRO A 62 -0.34 9.30 20.75
C PRO A 62 0.29 10.39 19.88
N LEU A 63 -0.20 10.49 18.65
CA LEU A 63 0.30 11.45 17.68
C LEU A 63 0.09 12.91 18.15
N PRO A 64 1.01 13.84 17.84
CA PRO A 64 0.83 15.24 18.15
C PRO A 64 -0.50 15.79 17.62
N GLY A 65 -1.25 16.49 18.48
CA GLY A 65 -2.58 17.01 18.14
C GLY A 65 -3.73 15.99 18.20
N LEU A 66 -3.45 14.69 18.34
CA LEU A 66 -4.40 13.60 18.39
C LEU A 66 -4.20 12.76 19.66
N ARG A 67 -4.17 13.41 20.82
CA ARG A 67 -3.67 12.83 22.08
C ARG A 67 -4.59 11.81 22.72
N ASP A 68 -5.89 11.87 22.45
CA ASP A 68 -6.87 10.96 23.06
C ASP A 68 -7.04 9.71 22.19
N LEU A 69 -6.63 8.57 22.72
CA LEU A 69 -6.73 7.26 22.03
C LEU A 69 -8.18 6.82 21.78
N TYR A 70 -9.08 7.24 22.66
CA TYR A 70 -10.47 6.77 22.64
C TYR A 70 -11.44 7.75 21.96
N LYS A 71 -10.90 8.81 21.36
CA LYS A 71 -11.68 9.81 20.67
C LYS A 71 -11.56 9.68 19.15
N SER A 72 -12.69 9.81 18.46
CA SER A 72 -12.68 10.05 17.01
C SER A 72 -12.39 11.56 16.79
N HIS A 73 -11.22 11.88 16.27
CA HIS A 73 -10.79 13.24 15.97
C HIS A 73 -11.35 13.67 14.61
N ARG A 74 -12.30 14.59 14.61
CA ARG A 74 -12.95 15.09 13.38
C ARG A 74 -12.52 16.53 13.07
N SER A 75 -12.32 16.85 11.80
CA SER A 75 -11.91 18.16 11.32
C SER A 75 -12.27 18.37 9.86
N THR A 76 -12.51 19.61 9.44
CA THR A 76 -12.62 19.99 8.02
C THR A 76 -11.25 20.15 7.34
N ARG A 77 -10.16 20.11 8.11
CA ARG A 77 -8.79 20.14 7.61
C ARG A 77 -8.07 18.85 7.98
N LEU A 78 -7.16 18.44 7.13
CA LEU A 78 -6.27 17.33 7.45
C LEU A 78 -5.52 17.62 8.77
N PRO A 79 -5.46 16.70 9.74
CA PRO A 79 -4.70 16.90 10.97
C PRO A 79 -3.25 17.30 10.68
N ALA A 80 -2.72 18.28 11.41
CA ALA A 80 -1.40 18.87 11.16
C ALA A 80 -0.26 17.83 11.09
N VAL A 81 -0.33 16.76 11.89
CA VAL A 81 0.64 15.65 11.86
C VAL A 81 0.65 14.91 10.51
N PHE A 82 -0.44 14.96 9.77
CA PHE A 82 -0.56 14.38 8.44
C PHE A 82 -0.35 15.41 7.33
N GLU A 83 -0.75 16.67 7.56
CA GLU A 83 -0.58 17.78 6.61
C GLU A 83 0.89 18.03 6.26
N GLN A 84 1.80 17.82 7.21
CA GLN A 84 3.24 17.92 6.97
C GLN A 84 3.78 16.96 5.88
N ARG A 85 2.97 16.01 5.39
CA ARG A 85 3.31 15.02 4.35
C ARG A 85 2.81 15.41 2.97
N VAL A 86 2.11 16.52 2.91
CA VAL A 86 1.57 17.11 1.68
C VAL A 86 2.57 18.14 1.16
N MET A 87 2.86 18.08 -0.13
CA MET A 87 3.73 19.07 -0.76
C MET A 87 2.91 20.30 -1.15
N HIS A 88 3.40 21.47 -0.78
CA HIS A 88 2.72 22.73 -1.11
C HIS A 88 2.91 23.09 -2.58
N PRO A 89 1.87 23.59 -3.28
CA PRO A 89 1.94 23.92 -4.72
C PRO A 89 2.99 24.98 -5.10
N GLU A 90 3.36 25.85 -4.19
CA GLU A 90 4.35 26.92 -4.43
C GLU A 90 5.82 26.41 -4.45
N ARG A 91 6.04 25.13 -4.15
CA ARG A 91 7.40 24.58 -4.19
C ARG A 91 7.87 24.41 -5.65
N PRO A 92 9.13 24.74 -5.94
CA PRO A 92 9.67 24.61 -7.31
C PRO A 92 9.65 23.17 -7.84
N ASP A 93 9.73 22.17 -6.95
CA ASP A 93 9.75 20.74 -7.27
C ASP A 93 8.35 20.09 -7.26
N TYR A 94 7.26 20.88 -7.13
CA TYR A 94 5.90 20.37 -6.98
C TYR A 94 5.43 19.55 -8.20
N SER A 95 5.66 20.03 -9.41
CA SER A 95 5.26 19.31 -10.63
C SER A 95 5.99 17.97 -10.77
N THR A 96 7.28 17.95 -10.53
CA THR A 96 8.10 16.72 -10.53
C THR A 96 7.64 15.74 -9.46
N TYR A 97 7.27 16.25 -8.29
CA TYR A 97 6.70 15.42 -7.24
C TYR A 97 5.38 14.79 -7.66
N LEU A 98 4.44 15.55 -8.22
CA LEU A 98 3.17 15.02 -8.69
C LEU A 98 3.36 13.95 -9.77
N GLU A 99 4.25 14.18 -10.72
CA GLU A 99 4.64 13.18 -11.72
C GLU A 99 5.15 11.90 -11.06
N SER A 100 6.02 12.04 -10.04
CA SER A 100 6.60 10.90 -9.32
C SER A 100 5.56 10.01 -8.64
N ILE A 101 4.48 10.60 -8.14
CA ILE A 101 3.38 9.88 -7.50
C ILE A 101 2.22 9.55 -8.46
N GLY A 102 2.33 9.95 -9.73
CA GLY A 102 1.32 9.71 -10.77
C GLY A 102 0.01 10.42 -10.50
N LEU A 103 0.07 11.70 -10.10
CA LEU A 103 -1.09 12.50 -9.76
C LEU A 103 -1.15 13.76 -10.65
N GLU A 104 -2.29 13.97 -11.30
CA GLU A 104 -2.50 15.17 -12.11
C GLU A 104 -2.68 16.41 -11.21
N PRO A 105 -2.15 17.57 -11.62
CA PRO A 105 -2.26 18.80 -10.81
C PRO A 105 -3.70 19.19 -10.45
N SER A 106 -4.66 18.94 -11.33
CA SER A 106 -6.08 19.21 -11.09
C SER A 106 -6.73 18.34 -10.03
N GLN A 107 -6.10 17.20 -9.71
CA GLN A 107 -6.57 16.22 -8.73
C GLN A 107 -5.74 16.25 -7.43
N ALA A 108 -4.69 17.07 -7.36
CA ALA A 108 -3.70 17.06 -6.31
C ALA A 108 -4.18 17.68 -4.97
N THR A 109 -5.30 17.19 -4.45
CA THR A 109 -5.75 17.54 -3.11
C THR A 109 -4.79 16.99 -2.03
N PRO A 110 -4.78 17.51 -0.81
CA PRO A 110 -4.01 16.94 0.29
C PRO A 110 -4.27 15.45 0.51
N TRP A 111 -5.53 15.03 0.36
CA TRP A 111 -5.91 13.62 0.49
C TRP A 111 -5.29 12.75 -0.61
N GLU A 112 -5.45 13.14 -1.86
CA GLU A 112 -4.92 12.38 -3.00
C GLU A 112 -3.38 12.31 -2.98
N GLN A 113 -2.71 13.38 -2.54
CA GLN A 113 -1.27 13.33 -2.34
C GLN A 113 -0.86 12.25 -1.34
N ILE A 114 -1.57 12.10 -0.21
CA ILE A 114 -1.30 11.04 0.78
C ILE A 114 -1.59 9.66 0.19
N VAL A 115 -2.72 9.49 -0.49
CA VAL A 115 -3.09 8.23 -1.14
C VAL A 115 -2.01 7.77 -2.13
N HIS A 116 -1.54 8.69 -2.97
CA HIS A 116 -0.60 8.39 -4.06
C HIS A 116 0.86 8.30 -3.64
N SER A 117 1.26 8.92 -2.51
CA SER A 117 2.62 8.90 -1.98
C SER A 117 2.84 7.96 -0.79
N ARG A 118 1.78 7.37 -0.22
CA ARG A 118 1.76 6.72 1.11
C ARG A 118 2.06 7.70 2.26
N GLY A 119 2.11 8.99 2.02
CA GLY A 119 2.52 9.98 3.00
C GLY A 119 3.92 9.74 3.59
N LEU A 120 4.78 9.01 2.89
CA LEU A 120 6.14 8.71 3.36
C LEU A 120 6.99 9.97 3.38
N ARG A 121 7.72 10.14 4.49
CA ARG A 121 8.66 11.24 4.67
C ARG A 121 9.99 10.68 5.17
N ALA A 122 11.10 11.23 4.69
CA ALA A 122 12.43 10.83 5.15
C ALA A 122 12.57 10.99 6.66
N GLY A 123 13.06 9.96 7.33
CA GLY A 123 13.25 9.96 8.80
C GLY A 123 11.97 9.73 9.62
N ASP A 124 10.84 9.51 8.99
CA ASP A 124 9.57 9.28 9.65
C ASP A 124 9.20 7.79 9.75
N THR A 125 8.40 7.48 10.75
CA THR A 125 7.90 6.12 11.03
C THR A 125 6.47 5.90 10.59
N LEU A 126 5.76 6.95 10.12
CA LEU A 126 4.38 6.84 9.66
C LEU A 126 4.29 6.63 8.14
N GLN A 127 3.33 5.84 7.73
CA GLN A 127 2.94 5.63 6.34
C GLN A 127 1.45 5.32 6.26
N PHE A 128 0.88 5.41 5.05
CA PHE A 128 -0.53 5.14 4.82
C PHE A 128 -0.70 4.01 3.81
N MET A 129 -1.80 3.29 3.95
CA MET A 129 -2.22 2.26 3.00
C MET A 129 -3.75 2.31 2.89
N GLN A 130 -4.29 2.13 1.69
CA GLN A 130 -5.72 1.92 1.53
C GLN A 130 -6.18 0.77 2.42
N THR A 131 -7.29 0.96 3.12
CA THR A 131 -7.85 -0.11 3.93
C THR A 131 -8.33 -1.24 3.03
N PRO A 132 -7.77 -2.45 3.18
CA PRO A 132 -8.22 -3.60 2.40
C PRO A 132 -9.65 -3.98 2.75
N GLU A 133 -10.39 -4.47 1.78
CA GLU A 133 -11.79 -4.81 1.95
C GLU A 133 -12.16 -6.18 1.37
N VAL A 134 -13.22 -6.76 1.91
CA VAL A 134 -13.91 -7.88 1.27
C VAL A 134 -15.25 -7.37 0.78
N GLN A 135 -15.40 -7.29 -0.54
CA GLN A 135 -16.59 -6.75 -1.17
C GLN A 135 -17.12 -7.73 -2.22
N ARG A 136 -18.40 -8.09 -2.12
CA ARG A 136 -19.07 -9.00 -3.06
C ARG A 136 -18.32 -10.33 -3.26
N GLY A 137 -17.84 -10.92 -2.16
CA GLY A 137 -17.09 -12.19 -2.20
C GLY A 137 -15.68 -12.08 -2.80
N ARG A 138 -15.13 -10.89 -2.91
CA ARG A 138 -13.78 -10.66 -3.39
C ARG A 138 -12.93 -9.92 -2.36
N ALA A 139 -11.73 -10.40 -2.14
CA ALA A 139 -10.69 -9.72 -1.38
C ALA A 139 -10.01 -8.68 -2.28
N LYS A 140 -10.04 -7.43 -1.86
CA LYS A 140 -9.47 -6.29 -2.60
C LYS A 140 -8.49 -5.54 -1.73
N ALA A 141 -7.34 -5.21 -2.28
CA ALA A 141 -6.35 -4.34 -1.65
C ALA A 141 -5.52 -3.63 -2.72
N ARG A 142 -5.19 -2.36 -2.52
CA ARG A 142 -4.18 -1.64 -3.31
C ARG A 142 -3.02 -1.28 -2.39
N PHE A 143 -1.81 -1.61 -2.80
CA PHE A 143 -0.64 -1.40 -1.98
C PHE A 143 0.63 -1.20 -2.81
N PHE A 144 1.62 -0.59 -2.18
CA PHE A 144 2.96 -0.49 -2.75
C PHE A 144 3.78 -1.73 -2.41
N ALA A 145 4.56 -2.21 -3.36
CA ALA A 145 5.55 -3.24 -3.08
C ALA A 145 6.57 -2.74 -2.05
N ASN A 146 6.77 -3.54 -1.00
CA ASN A 146 7.76 -3.25 0.04
C ASN A 146 9.12 -3.89 -0.29
N GLY A 147 10.18 -3.39 0.33
CA GLY A 147 11.51 -4.00 0.25
C GLY A 147 12.15 -4.02 -1.14
N VAL A 148 11.60 -3.32 -2.14
CA VAL A 148 12.06 -3.29 -3.54
C VAL A 148 13.58 -3.05 -3.64
N ARG A 149 14.12 -2.08 -2.91
CA ARG A 149 15.57 -1.75 -2.89
C ARG A 149 16.46 -2.88 -2.33
N HIS A 150 15.87 -3.81 -1.57
CA HIS A 150 16.61 -4.88 -0.92
C HIS A 150 16.59 -6.19 -1.72
N ILE A 151 15.87 -6.22 -2.84
CA ILE A 151 15.83 -7.41 -3.70
C ILE A 151 17.21 -7.79 -4.22
N PRO A 152 18.02 -6.88 -4.78
CA PRO A 152 19.33 -7.24 -5.31
C PRO A 152 20.39 -7.57 -4.25
N SER A 153 20.13 -7.30 -2.97
CA SER A 153 21.15 -7.41 -1.91
C SER A 153 21.23 -8.79 -1.26
N LYS A 154 20.32 -9.71 -1.60
CA LYS A 154 20.25 -11.04 -0.95
C LYS A 154 19.80 -12.12 -1.92
N GLU A 155 20.39 -13.29 -1.78
CA GLU A 155 19.87 -14.52 -2.35
C GLU A 155 18.56 -14.93 -1.65
N ARG A 156 17.63 -15.48 -2.44
CA ARG A 156 16.32 -15.96 -1.96
C ARG A 156 16.07 -17.37 -2.47
N ILE A 157 15.31 -18.12 -1.72
CA ILE A 157 14.89 -19.44 -2.15
C ILE A 157 13.45 -19.33 -2.66
N LEU A 158 13.25 -19.63 -3.93
CA LEU A 158 11.97 -19.67 -4.60
C LEU A 158 11.75 -21.10 -5.13
N ASP A 159 10.68 -21.74 -4.71
CA ASP A 159 10.39 -23.14 -5.08
C ASP A 159 11.60 -24.07 -4.91
N GLY A 160 12.31 -23.93 -3.79
CA GLY A 160 13.50 -24.71 -3.48
C GLY A 160 14.76 -24.36 -4.29
N ARG A 161 14.72 -23.33 -5.14
CA ARG A 161 15.86 -22.87 -5.94
C ARG A 161 16.41 -21.55 -5.39
N ALA A 162 17.73 -21.48 -5.28
CA ALA A 162 18.40 -20.23 -4.94
C ALA A 162 18.34 -19.25 -6.13
N VAL A 163 17.78 -18.07 -5.88
CA VAL A 163 17.65 -17.00 -6.87
C VAL A 163 18.40 -15.76 -6.36
N HIS A 164 19.42 -15.37 -7.11
CA HIS A 164 20.14 -14.12 -6.92
C HIS A 164 19.87 -13.20 -8.10
N VAL A 165 19.47 -11.96 -7.82
CA VAL A 165 19.13 -10.95 -8.83
C VAL A 165 20.10 -9.79 -8.69
N THR A 166 20.80 -9.47 -9.76
CA THR A 166 21.66 -8.27 -9.80
C THR A 166 20.83 -6.99 -9.85
N PRO A 167 21.37 -5.83 -9.44
CA PRO A 167 20.67 -4.54 -9.58
C PRO A 167 20.18 -4.28 -11.01
N ALA A 168 21.00 -4.62 -12.03
CA ALA A 168 20.63 -4.44 -13.44
C ALA A 168 19.47 -5.33 -13.87
N GLN A 169 19.46 -6.59 -13.47
CA GLN A 169 18.36 -7.53 -13.76
C GLN A 169 17.06 -7.10 -13.07
N HIS A 170 17.16 -6.65 -11.83
CA HIS A 170 16.00 -6.15 -11.07
C HIS A 170 15.40 -4.89 -11.70
N GLU A 171 16.26 -3.92 -12.05
CA GLU A 171 15.82 -2.69 -12.72
C GLU A 171 15.19 -2.98 -14.09
N GLU A 172 15.78 -3.90 -14.86
CA GLU A 172 15.21 -4.33 -16.14
C GLU A 172 13.86 -5.01 -15.98
N ALA A 173 13.67 -5.84 -14.94
CA ALA A 173 12.39 -6.47 -14.64
C ALA A 173 11.32 -5.42 -14.29
N LEU A 174 11.65 -4.42 -13.45
CA LEU A 174 10.76 -3.31 -13.13
C LEU A 174 10.40 -2.48 -14.37
N ARG A 175 11.38 -2.20 -15.25
CA ARG A 175 11.20 -1.40 -16.45
C ARG A 175 10.30 -2.06 -17.50
N ARG A 176 10.22 -3.39 -17.50
CA ARG A 176 9.34 -4.18 -18.38
C ARG A 176 7.88 -4.17 -17.93
N LEU A 177 7.61 -3.84 -16.69
CA LEU A 177 6.24 -3.78 -16.19
C LEU A 177 5.44 -2.68 -16.89
N ARG A 178 4.15 -2.94 -17.06
CA ARG A 178 3.17 -1.97 -17.55
C ARG A 178 1.91 -2.08 -16.70
N GLN A 179 1.17 -1.01 -16.59
CA GLN A 179 -0.16 -1.02 -15.96
C GLN A 179 -1.04 -2.11 -16.59
N GLY A 180 -1.78 -2.84 -15.77
CA GLY A 180 -2.62 -3.96 -16.18
C GLY A 180 -1.91 -5.30 -16.29
N MET A 181 -0.57 -5.35 -16.31
CA MET A 181 0.16 -6.62 -16.30
C MET A 181 -0.05 -7.37 -14.99
N GLN A 182 -0.05 -8.70 -15.08
CA GLN A 182 -0.12 -9.57 -13.92
C GLN A 182 1.28 -9.98 -13.46
N VAL A 183 1.46 -10.03 -12.16
CA VAL A 183 2.65 -10.54 -11.46
C VAL A 183 2.24 -11.63 -10.50
N ASP A 184 3.12 -12.56 -10.22
CA ASP A 184 2.87 -13.68 -9.35
C ASP A 184 3.22 -13.36 -7.90
N VAL A 185 2.67 -14.13 -6.97
CA VAL A 185 3.02 -14.10 -5.56
C VAL A 185 3.54 -15.48 -5.17
N GLU A 186 4.73 -15.50 -4.60
CA GLU A 186 5.40 -16.72 -4.16
C GLU A 186 5.71 -16.66 -2.66
N ALA A 187 5.66 -17.78 -2.01
CA ALA A 187 6.03 -17.90 -0.61
C ALA A 187 7.55 -17.80 -0.46
N GLU A 188 8.03 -16.99 0.47
CA GLU A 188 9.43 -17.06 0.91
C GLU A 188 9.47 -17.70 2.30
N ASP A 189 9.50 -19.03 2.33
CA ASP A 189 9.61 -19.76 3.57
C ASP A 189 11.01 -19.58 4.18
N GLY A 190 11.08 -19.48 5.52
CA GLY A 190 12.35 -19.24 6.22
C GLY A 190 12.80 -17.77 6.24
N ASN A 191 11.96 -16.82 5.84
CA ASN A 191 12.28 -15.40 6.01
C ASN A 191 12.35 -15.05 7.50
N ALA A 192 13.55 -14.63 7.96
CA ALA A 192 13.80 -14.36 9.37
C ALA A 192 13.03 -13.16 9.94
N LYS A 193 12.47 -12.29 9.08
CA LYS A 193 11.73 -11.08 9.48
C LYS A 193 10.22 -11.25 9.46
N ASP A 194 9.72 -12.07 8.54
CA ASP A 194 8.31 -12.32 8.37
C ASP A 194 8.08 -13.77 7.97
N PRO A 195 7.56 -14.61 8.88
CA PRO A 195 7.27 -16.01 8.57
C PRO A 195 6.20 -16.19 7.50
N ASN A 196 5.42 -15.15 7.23
CA ASN A 196 4.41 -15.10 6.16
C ASN A 196 4.90 -14.35 4.93
N ALA A 197 6.20 -14.11 4.79
CA ALA A 197 6.73 -13.34 3.66
C ALA A 197 6.16 -13.83 2.32
N ALA A 198 5.60 -12.89 1.57
CA ALA A 198 5.02 -13.12 0.26
C ALA A 198 5.79 -12.26 -0.75
N LEU A 199 6.55 -12.92 -1.61
CA LEU A 199 7.41 -12.30 -2.60
C LEU A 199 6.60 -12.05 -3.88
N ILE A 200 6.76 -10.87 -4.45
CA ILE A 200 6.16 -10.49 -5.74
C ILE A 200 7.17 -10.80 -6.81
N THR A 201 6.78 -11.57 -7.83
CA THR A 201 7.67 -11.98 -8.92
C THR A 201 7.08 -11.68 -10.29
N ALA A 202 7.93 -11.39 -11.27
CA ALA A 202 7.56 -11.32 -12.68
C ALA A 202 8.50 -12.20 -13.49
N ALA A 203 7.96 -13.18 -14.19
CA ALA A 203 8.74 -14.18 -14.95
C ALA A 203 9.88 -14.81 -14.09
N GLY A 204 9.59 -15.12 -12.83
CA GLY A 204 10.55 -15.69 -11.89
C GLY A 204 11.58 -14.71 -11.32
N VAL A 205 11.52 -13.42 -11.67
CA VAL A 205 12.39 -12.38 -11.10
C VAL A 205 11.69 -11.73 -9.91
N PRO A 206 12.26 -11.80 -8.69
CA PRO A 206 11.76 -11.08 -7.53
C PRO A 206 11.74 -9.56 -7.75
N LEU A 207 10.65 -8.90 -7.37
CA LEU A 207 10.46 -7.46 -7.52
C LEU A 207 10.40 -6.72 -6.17
N GLY A 208 9.85 -7.36 -5.17
CA GLY A 208 9.57 -6.80 -3.85
C GLY A 208 8.67 -7.72 -3.06
N TYR A 209 8.12 -7.23 -1.96
CA TYR A 209 7.26 -7.98 -1.06
C TYR A 209 5.88 -7.36 -0.93
N VAL A 210 4.90 -8.19 -0.68
CA VAL A 210 3.61 -7.77 -0.13
C VAL A 210 3.86 -7.08 1.22
N PRO A 211 3.17 -5.99 1.56
CA PRO A 211 3.30 -5.36 2.88
C PRO A 211 3.05 -6.35 4.01
N TRP A 212 3.85 -6.26 5.07
CA TRP A 212 3.80 -7.19 6.22
C TRP A 212 2.38 -7.36 6.80
N CYS A 213 1.61 -6.27 6.91
CA CYS A 213 0.23 -6.33 7.42
C CYS A 213 -0.74 -7.11 6.51
N LEU A 214 -0.37 -7.37 5.25
CA LEU A 214 -1.14 -8.15 4.28
C LEU A 214 -0.55 -9.55 4.02
N SER A 215 0.71 -9.79 4.38
CA SER A 215 1.44 -11.00 3.98
C SER A 215 0.73 -12.28 4.42
N ARG A 216 0.25 -12.37 5.67
CA ARG A 216 -0.52 -13.50 6.17
C ARG A 216 -1.80 -13.75 5.36
N SER A 217 -2.56 -12.69 5.11
CA SER A 217 -3.82 -12.76 4.34
C SER A 217 -3.59 -13.17 2.90
N VAL A 218 -2.53 -12.64 2.28
CA VAL A 218 -2.15 -13.00 0.92
C VAL A 218 -1.67 -14.45 0.84
N ARG A 219 -0.90 -14.94 1.81
CA ARG A 219 -0.51 -16.36 1.91
C ARG A 219 -1.70 -17.29 2.05
N GLU A 220 -2.69 -16.91 2.85
CA GLU A 220 -3.95 -17.65 2.98
C GLU A 220 -4.72 -17.72 1.66
N LEU A 221 -4.86 -16.58 0.98
CA LEU A 221 -5.52 -16.53 -0.32
C LEU A 221 -4.76 -17.35 -1.39
N SER A 222 -3.42 -17.41 -1.29
CA SER A 222 -2.56 -18.21 -2.18
C SER A 222 -2.70 -19.71 -1.97
N ALA A 223 -3.10 -20.15 -0.77
CA ALA A 223 -3.26 -21.58 -0.47
C ALA A 223 -4.40 -22.24 -1.28
N THR A 224 -5.32 -21.45 -1.82
CA THR A 224 -6.43 -21.94 -2.66
C THR A 224 -6.07 -22.04 -4.15
N GLY A 225 -4.87 -21.64 -4.54
CA GLY A 225 -4.39 -21.66 -5.93
C GLY A 225 -3.43 -20.54 -6.24
N ARG A 226 -2.96 -20.48 -7.49
CA ARG A 226 -2.02 -19.43 -7.92
C ARG A 226 -2.66 -18.05 -7.81
N LEU A 227 -2.11 -17.22 -6.90
CA LEU A 227 -2.54 -15.86 -6.72
C LEU A 227 -1.73 -14.92 -7.62
N ARG A 228 -2.43 -14.03 -8.31
CA ARG A 228 -1.82 -12.98 -9.13
C ARG A 228 -2.27 -11.61 -8.68
N LEU A 229 -1.35 -10.67 -8.74
CA LEU A 229 -1.59 -9.25 -8.53
C LEU A 229 -1.58 -8.55 -9.89
N THR A 230 -2.32 -7.46 -10.01
CA THR A 230 -2.29 -6.61 -11.19
C THR A 230 -1.44 -5.38 -10.93
N VAL A 231 -0.56 -5.01 -11.84
CA VAL A 231 0.20 -3.76 -11.77
C VAL A 231 -0.77 -2.59 -11.93
N ALA A 232 -1.03 -1.88 -10.85
CA ALA A 232 -1.86 -0.67 -10.86
C ALA A 232 -1.07 0.53 -11.40
N ARG A 233 0.21 0.64 -10.99
CA ARG A 233 1.12 1.69 -11.44
C ARG A 233 2.57 1.22 -11.33
N ILE A 234 3.38 1.62 -12.30
CA ILE A 234 4.84 1.56 -12.23
C ILE A 234 5.40 2.93 -12.58
N ALA A 235 6.15 3.53 -11.66
CA ALA A 235 6.79 4.82 -11.86
C ALA A 235 8.17 4.67 -12.51
N PRO A 236 8.71 5.70 -13.19
CA PRO A 236 10.03 5.70 -13.82
C PRO A 236 11.18 5.42 -12.84
N SER A 237 12.36 5.11 -13.39
CA SER A 237 13.54 4.69 -12.60
C SER A 237 14.11 5.79 -11.69
N TRP A 238 13.87 7.05 -12.01
CA TRP A 238 14.29 8.18 -11.16
C TRP A 238 13.43 8.36 -9.90
N VAL A 239 12.26 7.72 -9.86
CA VAL A 239 11.37 7.74 -8.69
C VAL A 239 11.90 6.80 -7.62
N PRO A 240 11.88 7.21 -6.33
CA PRO A 240 12.32 6.36 -5.23
C PRO A 240 11.64 5.00 -5.22
N THR A 241 12.42 3.92 -5.05
CA THR A 241 11.96 2.52 -5.19
C THR A 241 10.76 2.17 -4.32
N HIS A 242 10.60 2.80 -3.16
CA HIS A 242 9.52 2.51 -2.21
C HIS A 242 8.14 3.01 -2.64
N VAL A 243 8.07 3.85 -3.68
CA VAL A 243 6.81 4.34 -4.27
C VAL A 243 6.66 4.00 -5.76
N ARG A 244 7.58 3.21 -6.32
CA ARG A 244 7.60 2.90 -7.77
C ARG A 244 6.54 1.92 -8.20
N LEU A 245 6.32 0.83 -7.46
CA LEU A 245 5.44 -0.27 -7.86
C LEU A 245 4.20 -0.31 -6.99
N VAL A 246 3.05 -0.07 -7.58
CA VAL A 246 1.72 -0.18 -6.96
C VAL A 246 0.99 -1.36 -7.57
N LEU A 247 0.37 -2.16 -6.71
CA LEU A 247 -0.29 -3.40 -7.07
C LEU A 247 -1.71 -3.46 -6.55
N ASP A 248 -2.57 -4.07 -7.34
CA ASP A 248 -3.93 -4.42 -6.97
C ASP A 248 -4.06 -5.92 -6.72
N LEU A 249 -4.58 -6.26 -5.56
CA LEU A 249 -5.15 -7.56 -5.25
C LEU A 249 -6.66 -7.50 -5.52
N ASN A 250 -7.18 -8.41 -6.32
CA ASN A 250 -8.62 -8.55 -6.54
C ASN A 250 -8.94 -10.00 -6.89
N VAL A 251 -9.13 -10.82 -5.87
CA VAL A 251 -9.32 -12.27 -6.00
C VAL A 251 -10.55 -12.75 -5.26
N PRO A 252 -11.15 -13.91 -5.61
CA PRO A 252 -12.21 -14.50 -4.81
C PRO A 252 -11.76 -14.67 -3.36
N ALA A 253 -12.62 -14.31 -2.42
CA ALA A 253 -12.38 -14.49 -0.99
C ALA A 253 -13.10 -15.77 -0.51
N PRO A 254 -12.42 -16.65 0.23
CA PRO A 254 -13.08 -17.77 0.90
C PRO A 254 -14.17 -17.28 1.84
N LEU A 255 -15.18 -18.13 2.09
CA LEU A 255 -16.23 -17.80 3.02
C LEU A 255 -15.66 -17.48 4.42
N GLY A 256 -16.04 -16.35 4.99
CA GLY A 256 -15.56 -15.91 6.30
C GLY A 256 -14.15 -15.28 6.29
N PHE A 257 -13.51 -15.14 5.12
CA PHE A 257 -12.22 -14.48 5.02
C PHE A 257 -12.31 -13.00 5.46
N LYS A 258 -11.31 -12.57 6.23
CA LYS A 258 -11.09 -11.17 6.65
C LYS A 258 -9.60 -10.86 6.63
N PHE A 259 -9.22 -9.68 6.16
CA PHE A 259 -7.84 -9.19 6.25
C PHE A 259 -7.39 -9.00 7.70
N ASP A 260 -8.27 -8.48 8.51
CA ASP A 260 -8.08 -8.28 9.96
C ASP A 260 -8.96 -9.27 10.74
N ARG A 261 -8.44 -10.47 10.96
CA ARG A 261 -9.18 -11.54 11.66
C ARG A 261 -9.39 -11.24 13.13
N GLU A 262 -8.47 -10.54 13.74
CA GLU A 262 -8.45 -10.27 15.18
C GLU A 262 -9.13 -8.94 15.54
N GLY A 263 -9.60 -8.18 14.54
CA GLY A 263 -10.22 -6.87 14.72
C GLY A 263 -9.25 -5.80 15.24
N GLN A 264 -7.94 -6.00 15.00
CA GLN A 264 -6.90 -5.08 15.45
C GLN A 264 -6.90 -3.74 14.72
N TRP A 265 -7.46 -3.70 13.50
CA TRP A 265 -7.57 -2.47 12.69
C TRP A 265 -8.85 -1.70 12.96
N GLU A 266 -9.74 -2.26 13.73
CA GLU A 266 -10.96 -1.57 14.11
C GLU A 266 -10.66 -0.39 15.04
N PRO A 267 -11.39 0.74 14.90
CA PRO A 267 -11.27 1.86 15.81
C PRO A 267 -11.49 1.43 17.26
N LEU A 268 -10.74 2.03 18.17
CA LEU A 268 -11.01 1.93 19.59
C LEU A 268 -12.42 2.50 19.88
N PRO A 269 -13.19 1.84 20.75
CA PRO A 269 -14.50 2.37 21.14
C PRO A 269 -14.33 3.75 21.80
N THR A 270 -15.14 4.70 21.38
CA THR A 270 -15.17 6.02 22.00
C THR A 270 -15.58 5.88 23.46
N ALA A 271 -14.81 6.44 24.39
CA ALA A 271 -15.22 6.52 25.78
C ALA A 271 -16.52 7.33 25.85
N GLN A 272 -17.53 6.77 26.51
CA GLN A 272 -18.82 7.43 26.77
C GLN A 272 -18.67 8.55 27.77
#